data_419da5b9f7703466aa34f0be1c503a74
#
_entry.id   419da5b9f7703466aa34f0be1c503a74
#
_cell.length_a   1.000
_cell.length_b   1.000
_cell.length_c   1.000
_cell.angle_alpha   90.00
_cell.angle_beta   90.00
_cell.angle_gamma   90.00
#
_symmetry.space_group_name_H-M   'P 1'
#
loop_
_entity.id
_entity.type
_entity.pdbx_description
1 polymer ?
#
loop_
_entity_poly.entity_id
_entity_poly.type
_entity_poly.pdbx_seq_one_letter_code
_entity_poly.pdbx_strand_id
1 'polypeptide(L)'
;MNMAIMNFLSDIRNAAIANAVIVVFHIYIAFAVEGESFLIIVLPIGGLIAASYFVKGKIGAALLALPTLGYLFVVPDLVEGLTTGQSGGDDHIEWAIYILAPFWLFTILLNIMSIVAEARGTSKYANS
;
A
#
# COMPACT_ATOMS: atom_id res chain seq x y z
N MET A 1 19.63 -4.98 -12.45
CA MET A 1 19.23 -4.74 -11.07
C MET A 1 19.77 -5.85 -10.18
N ASN A 2 20.23 -5.51 -8.98
CA ASN A 2 20.79 -6.46 -8.04
C ASN A 2 19.74 -7.49 -7.60
N MET A 3 20.14 -8.76 -7.49
CA MET A 3 19.25 -9.85 -7.05
C MET A 3 18.66 -9.58 -5.66
N ALA A 4 19.44 -9.00 -4.75
CA ALA A 4 18.95 -8.67 -3.42
C ALA A 4 17.81 -7.65 -3.48
N ILE A 5 17.92 -6.65 -4.36
CA ILE A 5 16.88 -5.65 -4.55
C ILE A 5 15.64 -6.29 -5.16
N MET A 6 15.81 -7.15 -6.16
CA MET A 6 14.68 -7.85 -6.78
C MET A 6 13.96 -8.75 -5.77
N ASN A 7 14.70 -9.47 -4.94
CA ASN A 7 14.11 -10.32 -3.92
C ASN A 7 13.34 -9.50 -2.89
N PHE A 8 13.87 -8.35 -2.50
CA PHE A 8 13.18 -7.45 -1.57
C PHE A 8 11.88 -6.92 -2.20
N LEU A 9 11.95 -6.42 -3.44
CA LEU A 9 10.80 -5.79 -4.09
C LEU A 9 9.69 -6.78 -4.44
N SER A 10 10.02 -8.05 -4.65
CA SER A 10 9.04 -9.08 -5.00
C SER A 10 8.60 -9.93 -3.80
N ASP A 11 8.93 -9.53 -2.59
CA ASP A 11 8.53 -10.24 -1.37
C ASP A 11 7.20 -9.67 -0.87
N ILE A 12 6.14 -10.46 -0.97
CA ILE A 12 4.80 -10.03 -0.58
C ILE A 12 4.70 -9.64 0.91
N ARG A 13 5.56 -10.20 1.75
CA ARG A 13 5.59 -9.81 3.17
C ARG A 13 6.12 -8.39 3.33
N ASN A 14 7.15 -8.02 2.56
CA ASN A 14 7.64 -6.65 2.56
C ASN A 14 6.57 -5.68 2.06
N ALA A 15 5.85 -6.07 1.00
CA ALA A 15 4.74 -5.28 0.50
C ALA A 15 3.65 -5.12 1.57
N ALA A 16 3.28 -6.21 2.25
CA ALA A 16 2.27 -6.16 3.30
C ALA A 16 2.70 -5.24 4.45
N ILE A 17 3.98 -5.26 4.83
CA ILE A 17 4.50 -4.38 5.89
C ILE A 17 4.40 -2.92 5.46
N ALA A 18 4.79 -2.59 4.23
CA ALA A 18 4.67 -1.23 3.72
C ALA A 18 3.21 -0.77 3.70
N ASN A 19 2.30 -1.65 3.28
CA ASN A 19 0.87 -1.36 3.31
C ASN A 19 0.36 -1.16 4.74
N ALA A 20 0.86 -1.93 5.69
CA ALA A 20 0.47 -1.80 7.10
C ALA A 20 0.84 -0.42 7.64
N VAL A 21 1.99 0.13 7.25
CA VAL A 21 2.38 1.49 7.65
C VAL A 21 1.36 2.49 7.11
N ILE A 22 0.93 2.35 5.86
CA ILE A 22 -0.10 3.22 5.28
C ILE A 22 -1.41 3.09 6.05
N VAL A 23 -1.82 1.86 6.38
CA VAL A 23 -3.05 1.61 7.15
C VAL A 23 -2.98 2.29 8.52
N VAL A 24 -1.87 2.15 9.23
CA VAL A 24 -1.69 2.79 10.53
C VAL A 24 -1.80 4.31 10.41
N PHE A 25 -1.19 4.89 9.38
CA PHE A 25 -1.29 6.32 9.14
C PHE A 25 -2.74 6.73 8.89
N HIS A 26 -3.51 5.94 8.13
CA HIS A 26 -4.91 6.25 7.87
C HIS A 26 -5.79 6.05 9.11
N ILE A 27 -5.45 5.11 10.00
CA ILE A 27 -6.13 4.99 11.29
C ILE A 27 -5.90 6.26 12.11
N TYR A 28 -4.67 6.76 12.12
CA TYR A 28 -4.36 8.03 12.78
C TYR A 28 -5.21 9.17 12.19
N ILE A 29 -5.29 9.26 10.86
CA ILE A 29 -6.10 10.30 10.20
C ILE A 29 -7.57 10.15 10.59
N ALA A 30 -8.08 8.92 10.68
CA ALA A 30 -9.47 8.69 11.05
C ALA A 30 -9.80 9.30 12.42
N PHE A 31 -8.91 9.16 13.39
CA PHE A 31 -9.14 9.69 14.73
C PHE A 31 -8.80 11.16 14.84
N ALA A 32 -7.79 11.63 14.11
CA ALA A 32 -7.29 13.01 14.29
C ALA A 32 -8.01 14.03 13.39
N VAL A 33 -8.46 13.62 12.20
CA VAL A 33 -8.93 14.55 11.17
C VAL A 33 -10.29 14.17 10.60
N GLU A 34 -10.41 12.94 10.04
CA GLU A 34 -11.57 12.56 9.24
C GLU A 34 -12.76 12.07 10.05
N GLY A 35 -12.53 11.59 11.28
CA GLY A 35 -13.57 11.01 12.11
C GLY A 35 -13.63 9.48 12.01
N GLU A 36 -14.29 8.88 13.01
CA GLU A 36 -14.31 7.42 13.18
C GLU A 36 -14.95 6.67 12.03
N SER A 37 -15.89 7.29 11.31
CA SER A 37 -16.56 6.64 10.18
C SER A 37 -15.59 6.26 9.06
N PHE A 38 -14.45 6.93 8.98
CA PHE A 38 -13.42 6.61 7.99
C PHE A 38 -12.86 5.20 8.19
N LEU A 39 -12.95 4.66 9.40
CA LEU A 39 -12.49 3.30 9.71
C LEU A 39 -13.28 2.24 8.95
N ILE A 40 -14.51 2.54 8.52
CA ILE A 40 -15.31 1.62 7.71
C ILE A 40 -14.58 1.26 6.40
N ILE A 41 -13.79 2.21 5.89
CA ILE A 41 -12.99 1.99 4.68
C ILE A 41 -11.63 1.38 5.03
N VAL A 42 -10.99 1.91 6.06
CA VAL A 42 -9.60 1.55 6.41
C VAL A 42 -9.48 0.13 6.96
N LEU A 43 -10.40 -0.29 7.82
CA LEU A 43 -10.28 -1.59 8.48
C LEU A 43 -10.42 -2.78 7.53
N PRO A 44 -11.39 -2.79 6.56
CA PRO A 44 -11.44 -3.89 5.58
C PRO A 44 -10.17 -3.96 4.73
N ILE A 45 -9.62 -2.81 4.33
CA ILE A 45 -8.37 -2.77 3.56
C ILE A 45 -7.23 -3.35 4.40
N GLY A 46 -7.16 -2.98 5.68
CA GLY A 46 -6.17 -3.54 6.60
C GLY A 46 -6.30 -5.06 6.73
N GLY A 47 -7.54 -5.56 6.75
CA GLY A 47 -7.79 -6.99 6.78
C GLY A 47 -7.28 -7.73 5.55
N LEU A 48 -7.50 -7.16 4.37
CA LEU A 48 -6.98 -7.73 3.11
C LEU A 48 -5.44 -7.76 3.12
N ILE A 49 -4.83 -6.71 3.61
CA ILE A 49 -3.36 -6.61 3.69
C ILE A 49 -2.82 -7.65 4.65
N ALA A 50 -3.43 -7.78 5.83
CA ALA A 50 -3.03 -8.79 6.80
C ALA A 50 -3.18 -10.20 6.23
N ALA A 51 -4.28 -10.46 5.55
CA ALA A 51 -4.50 -11.76 4.92
C ALA A 51 -3.44 -12.05 3.87
N SER A 52 -3.04 -11.05 3.08
CA SER A 52 -2.01 -11.25 2.04
C SER A 52 -0.64 -11.59 2.64
N TYR A 53 -0.37 -11.15 3.86
CA TYR A 53 0.88 -11.49 4.55
C TYR A 53 0.94 -12.98 4.88
N PHE A 54 -0.17 -13.56 5.27
CA PHE A 54 -0.24 -14.97 5.70
C PHE A 54 -0.61 -15.91 4.57
N VAL A 55 -1.41 -15.46 3.59
CA VAL A 55 -1.87 -16.27 2.46
C VAL A 55 -1.12 -15.82 1.21
N LYS A 56 -0.14 -16.60 0.81
CA LYS A 56 0.71 -16.30 -0.34
C LYS A 56 0.18 -16.99 -1.60
N GLY A 57 0.90 -16.87 -2.70
CA GLY A 57 0.51 -17.47 -3.96
C GLY A 57 -0.54 -16.64 -4.69
N LYS A 58 -1.31 -17.27 -5.56
CA LYS A 58 -2.30 -16.56 -6.39
C LYS A 58 -3.39 -15.90 -5.54
N ILE A 59 -3.78 -16.54 -4.44
CA ILE A 59 -4.80 -15.97 -3.55
C ILE A 59 -4.23 -14.73 -2.85
N GLY A 60 -3.01 -14.82 -2.33
CA GLY A 60 -2.34 -13.66 -1.73
C GLY A 60 -2.19 -12.53 -2.71
N ALA A 61 -1.83 -12.82 -3.96
CA ALA A 61 -1.73 -11.82 -5.02
C ALA A 61 -3.07 -11.13 -5.25
N ALA A 62 -4.16 -11.89 -5.30
CA ALA A 62 -5.49 -11.33 -5.50
C ALA A 62 -5.90 -10.45 -4.31
N LEU A 63 -5.60 -10.87 -3.08
CA LEU A 63 -5.92 -10.10 -1.88
C LEU A 63 -5.18 -8.76 -1.86
N LEU A 64 -3.93 -8.75 -2.29
CA LEU A 64 -3.13 -7.53 -2.34
C LEU A 64 -3.53 -6.64 -3.53
N ALA A 65 -4.01 -7.24 -4.62
CA ALA A 65 -4.42 -6.49 -5.81
C ALA A 65 -5.58 -5.52 -5.51
N LEU A 66 -6.48 -5.89 -4.61
CA LEU A 66 -7.65 -5.06 -4.30
C LEU A 66 -7.24 -3.71 -3.69
N PRO A 67 -6.44 -3.66 -2.60
CA PRO A 67 -5.97 -2.36 -2.11
C PRO A 67 -5.07 -1.64 -3.11
N THR A 68 -4.31 -2.37 -3.93
CA THR A 68 -3.45 -1.74 -4.93
C THR A 68 -4.26 -0.97 -5.96
N LEU A 69 -5.39 -1.50 -6.40
CA LEU A 69 -6.29 -0.78 -7.30
C LEU A 69 -6.80 0.51 -6.65
N GLY A 70 -7.16 0.45 -5.37
CA GLY A 70 -7.55 1.65 -4.62
C GLY A 70 -6.45 2.69 -4.57
N TYR A 71 -5.22 2.24 -4.35
CA TYR A 71 -4.07 3.16 -4.31
C TYR A 71 -3.85 3.84 -5.66
N LEU A 72 -4.04 3.12 -6.76
CA LEU A 72 -3.89 3.70 -8.09
C LEU A 72 -4.91 4.79 -8.36
N PHE A 73 -6.13 4.66 -7.82
CA PHE A 73 -7.13 5.72 -7.94
C PHE A 73 -6.73 7.01 -7.23
N VAL A 74 -5.88 6.91 -6.20
CA VAL A 74 -5.44 8.05 -5.41
C VAL A 74 -4.24 8.76 -6.03
N VAL A 75 -3.52 8.12 -6.96
CA VAL A 75 -2.30 8.68 -7.55
C VAL A 75 -2.50 10.09 -8.14
N PRO A 76 -3.58 10.41 -8.88
CA PRO A 76 -3.76 11.78 -9.36
C PRO A 76 -3.82 12.80 -8.23
N ASP A 77 -4.48 12.46 -7.12
CA ASP A 77 -4.55 13.35 -5.96
C ASP A 77 -3.18 13.54 -5.31
N LEU A 78 -2.35 12.49 -5.29
CA LEU A 78 -0.99 12.58 -4.77
C LEU A 78 -0.13 13.50 -5.63
N VAL A 79 -0.24 13.38 -6.96
CA VAL A 79 0.50 14.24 -7.89
C VAL A 79 0.08 15.70 -7.69
N GLU A 80 -1.22 15.95 -7.59
CA GLU A 80 -1.73 17.30 -7.33
C GLU A 80 -1.19 17.84 -6.01
N GLY A 81 -1.20 17.01 -4.95
CA GLY A 81 -0.68 17.41 -3.65
C GLY A 81 0.80 17.77 -3.70
N LEU A 82 1.59 17.01 -4.45
CA LEU A 82 3.03 17.28 -4.60
C LEU A 82 3.29 18.58 -5.36
N THR A 83 2.43 18.92 -6.34
CA THR A 83 2.63 20.12 -7.16
C THR A 83 2.06 21.37 -6.51
N THR A 84 1.01 21.25 -5.69
CA THR A 84 0.34 22.39 -5.08
C THR A 84 0.65 22.56 -3.59
N GLY A 85 1.22 21.53 -2.96
CA GLY A 85 1.46 21.53 -1.52
C GLY A 85 0.21 21.26 -0.70
N GLN A 86 -0.88 20.84 -1.35
CA GLN A 86 -2.14 20.57 -0.65
C GLN A 86 -2.62 19.14 -0.96
N SER A 87 -3.08 18.46 0.08
CA SER A 87 -3.57 17.10 -0.04
C SER A 87 -5.08 17.08 0.13
N GLY A 88 -5.80 16.95 -1.00
CA GLY A 88 -7.25 16.78 -0.97
C GLY A 88 -8.00 17.91 -0.27
N GLY A 89 -7.42 19.09 -0.21
CA GLY A 89 -8.03 20.24 0.45
C GLY A 89 -7.93 20.26 1.98
N ASP A 90 -7.21 19.31 2.56
CA ASP A 90 -7.03 19.26 4.00
C ASP A 90 -5.67 19.85 4.39
N ASP A 91 -5.70 21.05 4.95
CA ASP A 91 -4.50 21.78 5.33
C ASP A 91 -3.79 21.20 6.56
N HIS A 92 -4.47 20.33 7.33
CA HIS A 92 -3.91 19.78 8.56
C HIS A 92 -2.81 18.76 8.31
N ILE A 93 -2.78 18.15 7.12
CA ILE A 93 -1.78 17.15 6.77
C ILE A 93 -0.92 17.58 5.58
N GLU A 94 -0.86 18.89 5.34
CA GLU A 94 -0.15 19.47 4.20
C GLU A 94 1.32 19.00 4.12
N TRP A 95 2.01 19.01 5.25
CA TRP A 95 3.41 18.56 5.30
C TRP A 95 3.56 17.06 5.02
N ALA A 96 2.55 16.28 5.37
CA ALA A 96 2.63 14.83 5.26
C ALA A 96 2.63 14.35 3.81
N ILE A 97 2.11 15.15 2.87
CA ILE A 97 2.06 14.75 1.46
C ILE A 97 3.46 14.50 0.90
N TYR A 98 4.46 15.26 1.36
CA TYR A 98 5.84 15.12 0.88
C TYR A 98 6.52 13.85 1.39
N ILE A 99 5.98 13.23 2.43
CA ILE A 99 6.44 11.94 2.94
C ILE A 99 5.54 10.81 2.42
N LEU A 100 4.23 11.02 2.50
CA LEU A 100 3.26 10.00 2.14
C LEU A 100 3.27 9.66 0.66
N ALA A 101 3.37 10.67 -0.22
CA ALA A 101 3.30 10.41 -1.66
C ALA A 101 4.45 9.54 -2.18
N PRO A 102 5.72 9.83 -1.85
CA PRO A 102 6.81 8.95 -2.26
C PRO A 102 6.68 7.54 -1.67
N PHE A 103 6.29 7.43 -0.41
CA PHE A 103 6.09 6.14 0.24
C PHE A 103 4.93 5.36 -0.39
N TRP A 104 3.85 6.07 -0.74
CA TRP A 104 2.69 5.49 -1.42
C TRP A 104 3.09 4.89 -2.77
N LEU A 105 3.84 5.66 -3.56
CA LEU A 105 4.33 5.20 -4.87
C LEU A 105 5.27 4.02 -4.73
N PHE A 106 6.16 4.05 -3.74
CA PHE A 106 7.05 2.93 -3.46
C PHE A 106 6.25 1.68 -3.06
N THR A 107 5.20 1.85 -2.27
CA THR A 107 4.34 0.74 -1.85
C THR A 107 3.58 0.15 -3.05
N ILE A 108 3.13 0.99 -3.98
CA ILE A 108 2.51 0.50 -5.23
C ILE A 108 3.50 -0.36 -6.01
N LEU A 109 4.75 0.07 -6.11
CA LEU A 109 5.79 -0.71 -6.78
C LEU A 109 5.99 -2.06 -6.10
N LEU A 110 6.12 -2.08 -4.77
CA LEU A 110 6.23 -3.33 -4.01
C LEU A 110 5.03 -4.24 -4.27
N ASN A 111 3.84 -3.66 -4.25
CA ASN A 111 2.62 -4.43 -4.47
C ASN A 111 2.59 -5.06 -5.85
N ILE A 112 2.89 -4.30 -6.90
CA ILE A 112 2.86 -4.80 -8.26
C ILE A 112 3.89 -5.91 -8.45
N MET A 113 5.12 -5.70 -7.99
CA MET A 113 6.17 -6.70 -8.13
C MET A 113 5.85 -7.96 -7.36
N SER A 114 5.30 -7.82 -6.15
CA SER A 114 4.92 -8.97 -5.32
C SER A 114 3.75 -9.73 -5.92
N ILE A 115 2.75 -9.01 -6.43
CA ILE A 115 1.59 -9.62 -7.08
C ILE A 115 2.04 -10.45 -8.30
N VAL A 116 2.89 -9.87 -9.13
CA VAL A 116 3.41 -10.57 -10.32
C VAL A 116 4.19 -11.82 -9.92
N ALA A 117 5.08 -11.69 -8.92
CA ALA A 117 5.89 -12.83 -8.48
C ALA A 117 5.04 -13.95 -7.91
N GLU A 118 4.04 -13.63 -7.09
CA GLU A 118 3.15 -14.63 -6.52
C GLU A 118 2.25 -15.25 -7.59
N ALA A 119 1.73 -14.45 -8.52
CA ALA A 119 0.85 -14.95 -9.58
C ALA A 119 1.60 -15.87 -10.54
N ARG A 120 2.87 -15.59 -10.80
CA ARG A 120 3.70 -16.40 -11.70
C ARG A 120 4.38 -17.58 -11.01
N GLY A 121 4.31 -17.65 -9.68
CA GLY A 121 5.02 -18.70 -8.95
C GLY A 121 6.54 -18.51 -8.93
N THR A 122 7.01 -17.26 -9.07
CA THR A 122 8.44 -16.95 -9.08
C THR A 122 8.92 -16.35 -7.76
N SER A 123 8.04 -16.17 -6.79
CA SER A 123 8.42 -15.63 -5.49
C SER A 123 9.17 -16.68 -4.68
N LYS A 124 9.87 -16.24 -3.63
CA LYS A 124 10.56 -17.18 -2.72
C LYS A 124 9.60 -18.06 -1.94
N TYR A 125 8.30 -17.77 -1.97
CA TYR A 125 7.28 -18.58 -1.29
C TYR A 125 6.64 -19.61 -2.20
N ALA A 126 6.98 -19.64 -3.49
CA ALA A 126 6.32 -20.48 -4.48
C ALA A 126 6.49 -21.97 -4.18
N ASN A 127 7.60 -22.35 -3.55
CA ASN A 127 7.93 -23.74 -3.24
C ASN A 127 7.76 -24.09 -1.75
N SER A 128 7.09 -23.24 -1.00
CA SER A 128 6.90 -23.45 0.43
C SER A 128 5.56 -24.06 0.77
#